data_ee7642236ffec32164c3da4efd299b21
#
_entry.id   ee7642236ffec32164c3da4efd299b21
#
_cell.length_a   1.000
_cell.length_b   1.000
_cell.length_c   1.000
_cell.angle_alpha   90.00
_cell.angle_beta   90.00
_cell.angle_gamma   90.00
#
_symmetry.space_group_name_H-M   'P 1'
#
loop_
_entity.id
_entity.type
_entity.pdbx_description
1 polymer ?
#
loop_
_entity_poly.entity_id
_entity_poly.type
_entity_poly.pdbx_seq_one_letter_code
_entity_poly.pdbx_strand_id
1 'polypeptide(L)'
;VSGFDRYIQLARCFRDEDLRADRQPEFTQIDMELSFVDMDEIMEINEGLFKRLFKEVLGKELVTPFEKMTYNDAMENYGSDKPDIRFDMKIQNISDLVKDCGFSVFTSAIENGGSVRAIVAKNAASVYTRKEIDKLTEYVKGIGAKGLAYVRWVDEPNASFKKFMTEEELSAIYER
;
A
#
# COMPACT_ATOMS: atom_id res chain seq x y z
N VAL A 1 -5.28 1.01 -36.15
CA VAL A 1 -5.51 2.36 -36.62
C VAL A 1 -5.40 2.39 -38.15
N SER A 2 -6.49 2.65 -38.85
CA SER A 2 -6.50 2.78 -40.31
C SER A 2 -5.79 1.65 -41.07
N GLY A 3 -5.80 0.40 -40.58
CA GLY A 3 -5.16 -0.75 -41.19
C GLY A 3 -3.67 -0.95 -40.85
N PHE A 4 -3.10 -0.14 -39.94
CA PHE A 4 -1.75 -0.38 -39.41
C PHE A 4 -1.85 -1.30 -38.21
N ASP A 5 -0.99 -2.31 -38.14
CA ASP A 5 -0.96 -3.28 -37.05
C ASP A 5 -0.25 -2.71 -35.80
N ARG A 6 0.67 -1.80 -36.00
CA ARG A 6 1.44 -1.15 -34.94
C ARG A 6 1.61 0.32 -35.24
N TYR A 7 1.24 1.15 -34.26
CA TYR A 7 1.37 2.59 -34.36
C TYR A 7 2.05 3.11 -33.09
N ILE A 8 2.94 4.06 -33.24
CA ILE A 8 3.61 4.74 -32.14
C ILE A 8 3.82 6.22 -32.48
N GLN A 9 3.63 7.08 -31.51
CA GLN A 9 4.02 8.48 -31.59
C GLN A 9 4.63 8.98 -30.29
N LEU A 10 5.50 9.97 -30.40
CA LEU A 10 5.97 10.80 -29.30
C LEU A 10 5.13 12.07 -29.30
N ALA A 11 4.04 12.04 -28.53
CA ALA A 11 3.04 13.11 -28.56
C ALA A 11 3.29 14.13 -27.45
N ARG A 12 3.30 15.42 -27.83
CA ARG A 12 3.23 16.50 -26.86
C ARG A 12 1.77 16.66 -26.42
N CYS A 13 1.54 16.50 -25.11
CA CYS A 13 0.22 16.52 -24.50
C CYS A 13 0.08 17.66 -23.51
N PHE A 14 -1.16 18.17 -23.39
CA PHE A 14 -1.51 19.25 -22.47
C PHE A 14 -2.71 18.85 -21.65
N ARG A 15 -2.67 19.10 -20.36
CA ARG A 15 -3.80 18.93 -19.46
C ARG A 15 -3.88 20.12 -18.51
N ASP A 16 -5.10 20.59 -18.22
CA ASP A 16 -5.37 21.52 -17.14
C ASP A 16 -5.46 20.74 -15.83
N GLU A 17 -4.37 20.71 -15.09
CA GLU A 17 -4.24 19.95 -13.83
C GLU A 17 -3.56 20.79 -12.76
N ASP A 18 -3.88 20.52 -11.49
CA ASP A 18 -3.11 21.04 -10.37
C ASP A 18 -1.68 20.48 -10.41
N LEU A 19 -0.70 21.39 -10.26
CA LEU A 19 0.71 21.01 -10.24
C LEU A 19 1.02 20.12 -9.03
N ARG A 20 1.69 19.01 -9.28
CA ARG A 20 2.20 18.09 -8.27
C ARG A 20 3.65 17.74 -8.60
N ALA A 21 4.34 17.06 -7.68
CA ALA A 21 5.73 16.65 -7.87
C ALA A 21 5.96 15.83 -9.15
N ASP A 22 4.94 15.06 -9.58
CA ASP A 22 4.95 14.14 -10.73
C ASP A 22 4.03 14.57 -11.88
N ARG A 23 3.46 15.81 -11.84
CA ARG A 23 2.50 16.27 -12.84
C ARG A 23 2.79 17.68 -13.30
N GLN A 24 2.78 17.84 -14.62
CA GLN A 24 2.94 19.13 -15.29
C GLN A 24 1.83 19.31 -16.34
N PRO A 25 1.41 20.56 -16.63
CA PRO A 25 0.39 20.84 -17.64
C PRO A 25 0.80 20.42 -19.05
N GLU A 26 2.10 20.44 -19.35
CA GLU A 26 2.69 19.98 -20.60
C GLU A 26 3.61 18.79 -20.33
N PHE A 27 3.40 17.71 -21.07
CA PHE A 27 4.19 16.48 -20.96
C PHE A 27 4.24 15.75 -22.28
N THR A 28 5.21 14.83 -22.42
CA THR A 28 5.35 13.99 -23.61
C THR A 28 4.88 12.58 -23.29
N GLN A 29 4.03 12.01 -24.15
CA GLN A 29 3.61 10.61 -24.09
C GLN A 29 4.32 9.79 -25.18
N ILE A 30 4.68 8.58 -24.84
CA ILE A 30 4.89 7.51 -25.79
C ILE A 30 3.53 6.86 -25.97
N ASP A 31 2.86 7.20 -27.05
CA ASP A 31 1.51 6.71 -27.36
C ASP A 31 1.62 5.53 -28.33
N MET A 32 1.04 4.39 -27.98
CA MET A 32 1.15 3.16 -28.75
C MET A 32 -0.22 2.54 -28.93
N GLU A 33 -0.51 2.19 -30.19
CA GLU A 33 -1.71 1.43 -30.52
C GLU A 33 -1.30 0.17 -31.30
N LEU A 34 -1.80 -0.98 -30.85
CA LEU A 34 -1.47 -2.28 -31.44
C LEU A 34 -2.76 -3.02 -31.78
N SER A 35 -2.78 -3.67 -32.95
CA SER A 35 -3.88 -4.53 -33.40
C SER A 35 -3.54 -5.99 -33.14
N PHE A 36 -4.58 -6.82 -32.93
CA PHE A 36 -4.47 -8.27 -32.77
C PHE A 36 -3.61 -8.71 -31.59
N VAL A 37 -3.61 -7.94 -30.51
CA VAL A 37 -2.89 -8.22 -29.25
C VAL A 37 -3.86 -8.25 -28.08
N ASP A 38 -3.52 -9.03 -27.07
CA ASP A 38 -4.22 -9.02 -25.79
C ASP A 38 -3.48 -8.19 -24.72
N MET A 39 -4.00 -8.20 -23.52
CA MET A 39 -3.44 -7.46 -22.39
C MET A 39 -2.02 -7.94 -22.01
N ASP A 40 -1.78 -9.24 -22.07
CA ASP A 40 -0.49 -9.82 -21.67
C ASP A 40 0.59 -9.44 -22.67
N GLU A 41 0.31 -9.45 -23.96
CA GLU A 41 1.25 -9.00 -24.99
C GLU A 41 1.58 -7.51 -24.86
N ILE A 42 0.60 -6.66 -24.52
CA ILE A 42 0.82 -5.23 -24.24
C ILE A 42 1.74 -5.06 -23.02
N MET A 43 1.52 -5.84 -21.96
CA MET A 43 2.38 -5.80 -20.78
C MET A 43 3.80 -6.21 -21.11
N GLU A 44 4.01 -7.30 -21.86
CA GLU A 44 5.34 -7.78 -22.25
C GLU A 44 6.12 -6.73 -23.07
N ILE A 45 5.46 -6.06 -24.01
CA ILE A 45 6.07 -4.98 -24.79
C ILE A 45 6.52 -3.83 -23.87
N ASN A 46 5.66 -3.41 -22.94
CA ASN A 46 6.01 -2.33 -22.00
C ASN A 46 7.12 -2.76 -21.03
N GLU A 47 7.11 -3.98 -20.52
CA GLU A 47 8.19 -4.50 -19.68
C GLU A 47 9.53 -4.49 -20.43
N GLY A 48 9.54 -4.89 -21.70
CA GLY A 48 10.72 -4.82 -22.56
C GLY A 48 11.23 -3.38 -22.74
N LEU A 49 10.32 -2.42 -22.92
CA LEU A 49 10.65 -0.99 -23.00
C LEU A 49 11.28 -0.49 -21.70
N PHE A 50 10.66 -0.75 -20.55
CA PHE A 50 11.20 -0.32 -19.26
C PHE A 50 12.53 -0.98 -18.94
N LYS A 51 12.68 -2.27 -19.21
CA LYS A 51 13.95 -3.00 -19.02
C LYS A 51 15.07 -2.35 -19.82
N ARG A 52 14.83 -2.02 -21.08
CA ARG A 52 15.80 -1.35 -21.94
C ARG A 52 16.12 0.06 -21.45
N LEU A 53 15.11 0.88 -21.13
CA LEU A 53 15.31 2.23 -20.64
C LEU A 53 16.14 2.28 -19.36
N PHE A 54 15.80 1.44 -18.38
CA PHE A 54 16.54 1.41 -17.12
C PHE A 54 17.98 0.95 -17.30
N LYS A 55 18.21 -0.01 -18.20
CA LYS A 55 19.56 -0.46 -18.53
C LYS A 55 20.38 0.63 -19.22
N GLU A 56 19.84 1.24 -20.27
CA GLU A 56 20.59 2.22 -21.10
C GLU A 56 20.79 3.55 -20.38
N VAL A 57 19.79 4.03 -19.61
CA VAL A 57 19.84 5.35 -18.97
C VAL A 57 20.45 5.31 -17.57
N LEU A 58 20.13 4.27 -16.78
CA LEU A 58 20.52 4.17 -15.38
C LEU A 58 21.54 3.07 -15.09
N GLY A 59 21.88 2.23 -16.06
CA GLY A 59 22.74 1.06 -15.86
C GLY A 59 22.14 0.00 -14.95
N LYS A 60 20.81 0.00 -14.75
CA LYS A 60 20.12 -0.93 -13.85
C LYS A 60 19.37 -2.00 -14.63
N GLU A 61 19.55 -3.24 -14.22
CA GLU A 61 18.78 -4.36 -14.73
C GLU A 61 17.47 -4.49 -13.94
N LEU A 62 16.34 -4.53 -14.66
CA LEU A 62 15.04 -4.83 -14.07
C LEU A 62 14.73 -6.33 -14.20
N VAL A 63 14.18 -6.90 -13.15
CA VAL A 63 13.64 -8.25 -13.15
C VAL A 63 12.26 -8.25 -13.76
N THR A 64 12.01 -9.07 -14.75
CA THR A 64 10.71 -9.26 -15.42
C THR A 64 10.33 -10.74 -15.42
N PRO A 65 9.05 -11.11 -15.48
CA PRO A 65 7.89 -10.20 -15.54
C PRO A 65 7.68 -9.43 -14.24
N PHE A 66 7.08 -8.23 -14.31
CA PHE A 66 6.68 -7.49 -13.12
C PHE A 66 5.54 -8.21 -12.40
N GLU A 67 5.51 -8.06 -11.08
CA GLU A 67 4.44 -8.65 -10.27
C GLU A 67 3.07 -8.07 -10.66
N LYS A 68 2.13 -8.97 -10.95
CA LYS A 68 0.73 -8.60 -11.24
C LYS A 68 -0.06 -8.66 -9.94
N MET A 69 -0.73 -7.58 -9.62
CA MET A 69 -1.54 -7.46 -8.41
C MET A 69 -2.96 -7.03 -8.80
N THR A 70 -3.97 -7.68 -8.22
CA THR A 70 -5.35 -7.24 -8.41
C THR A 70 -5.62 -5.96 -7.64
N TYR A 71 -6.62 -5.18 -8.06
CA TYR A 71 -7.06 -4.00 -7.32
C TYR A 71 -7.44 -4.34 -5.87
N ASN A 72 -8.16 -5.44 -5.68
CA ASN A 72 -8.56 -5.88 -4.35
C ASN A 72 -7.35 -6.22 -3.47
N ASP A 73 -6.36 -6.94 -4.01
CA ASP A 73 -5.13 -7.26 -3.26
C ASP A 73 -4.35 -5.99 -2.91
N ALA A 74 -4.27 -5.02 -3.82
CA ALA A 74 -3.62 -3.74 -3.56
C ALA A 74 -4.32 -2.96 -2.42
N MET A 75 -5.64 -2.87 -2.47
CA MET A 75 -6.42 -2.18 -1.44
C MET A 75 -6.42 -2.91 -0.10
N GLU A 76 -6.56 -4.24 -0.10
CA GLU A 76 -6.56 -5.05 1.13
C GLU A 76 -5.21 -5.05 1.84
N ASN A 77 -4.11 -5.21 1.08
CA ASN A 77 -2.78 -5.33 1.67
C ASN A 77 -2.06 -4.00 1.89
N TYR A 78 -2.41 -2.95 1.14
CA TYR A 78 -1.64 -1.68 1.16
C TYR A 78 -2.52 -0.43 1.31
N GLY A 79 -3.84 -0.54 1.12
CA GLY A 79 -4.75 0.60 1.21
C GLY A 79 -4.61 1.61 0.07
N SER A 80 -3.98 1.22 -1.04
CA SER A 80 -3.70 2.07 -2.19
C SER A 80 -3.72 1.26 -3.48
N ASP A 81 -4.20 1.87 -4.56
CA ASP A 81 -4.11 1.32 -5.92
C ASP A 81 -2.71 1.46 -6.56
N LYS A 82 -1.79 2.11 -5.85
CA LYS A 82 -0.37 2.29 -6.25
C LYS A 82 0.55 1.95 -5.09
N PRO A 83 0.59 0.68 -4.66
CA PRO A 83 1.36 0.28 -3.49
C PRO A 83 2.86 0.39 -3.74
N ASP A 84 3.60 0.83 -2.74
CA ASP A 84 5.04 0.67 -2.69
C ASP A 84 5.39 -0.68 -2.05
N ILE A 85 5.76 -1.64 -2.87
CA ILE A 85 6.06 -3.02 -2.44
C ILE A 85 7.52 -3.25 -2.06
N ARG A 86 8.34 -2.18 -2.00
CA ARG A 86 9.77 -2.29 -1.67
C ARG A 86 10.04 -2.64 -0.21
N PHE A 87 9.05 -2.52 0.64
CA PHE A 87 9.12 -2.87 2.06
C PHE A 87 7.92 -3.72 2.47
N ASP A 88 8.17 -4.70 3.34
CA ASP A 88 7.16 -5.64 3.83
C ASP A 88 6.40 -5.06 5.04
N MET A 89 5.32 -4.33 4.78
CA MET A 89 4.44 -3.78 5.81
C MET A 89 2.98 -3.88 5.35
N LYS A 90 2.54 -5.12 5.07
CA LYS A 90 1.16 -5.38 4.63
C LYS A 90 0.16 -5.13 5.76
N ILE A 91 -0.99 -4.59 5.38
CA ILE A 91 -2.14 -4.45 6.27
C ILE A 91 -2.68 -5.85 6.58
N GLN A 92 -2.88 -6.13 7.86
CA GLN A 92 -3.47 -7.37 8.35
C GLN A 92 -4.90 -7.11 8.85
N ASN A 93 -5.86 -7.88 8.39
CA ASN A 93 -7.20 -7.86 8.96
C ASN A 93 -7.23 -8.74 10.21
N ILE A 94 -7.47 -8.15 11.37
CA ILE A 94 -7.51 -8.81 12.67
C ILE A 94 -8.91 -8.82 13.28
N SER A 95 -9.94 -8.50 12.48
CA SER A 95 -11.34 -8.41 12.96
C SER A 95 -11.82 -9.69 13.61
N ASP A 96 -11.43 -10.84 13.06
CA ASP A 96 -11.78 -12.16 13.59
C ASP A 96 -11.20 -12.43 15.00
N LEU A 97 -10.05 -11.86 15.29
CA LEU A 97 -9.35 -12.01 16.58
C LEU A 97 -9.91 -11.09 17.68
N VAL A 98 -10.52 -9.97 17.30
CA VAL A 98 -10.92 -8.93 18.25
C VAL A 98 -12.43 -8.65 18.30
N LYS A 99 -13.23 -9.45 17.59
CA LYS A 99 -14.69 -9.27 17.50
C LYS A 99 -15.41 -9.39 18.84
N ASP A 100 -14.89 -10.22 19.74
CA ASP A 100 -15.50 -10.52 21.04
C ASP A 100 -14.71 -9.89 22.22
N CYS A 101 -13.67 -9.08 21.94
CA CYS A 101 -12.84 -8.46 22.98
C CYS A 101 -13.59 -7.37 23.76
N GLY A 102 -13.09 -7.02 24.93
CA GLY A 102 -13.67 -5.97 25.78
C GLY A 102 -13.42 -4.52 25.31
N PHE A 103 -12.69 -4.32 24.19
CA PHE A 103 -12.40 -2.98 23.69
C PHE A 103 -13.47 -2.49 22.71
N SER A 104 -14.40 -1.69 23.22
CA SER A 104 -15.57 -1.22 22.47
C SER A 104 -15.29 -0.51 21.16
N VAL A 105 -14.10 0.09 21.00
CA VAL A 105 -13.70 0.73 19.73
C VAL A 105 -13.60 -0.31 18.62
N PHE A 106 -13.09 -1.51 18.91
CA PHE A 106 -12.95 -2.58 17.94
C PHE A 106 -14.30 -3.27 17.67
N THR A 107 -15.00 -3.66 18.73
CA THR A 107 -16.28 -4.34 18.59
C THR A 107 -17.32 -3.49 17.89
N SER A 108 -17.43 -2.19 18.24
CA SER A 108 -18.34 -1.26 17.56
C SER A 108 -17.97 -1.05 16.08
N ALA A 109 -16.69 -1.05 15.72
CA ALA A 109 -16.29 -0.93 14.31
C ALA A 109 -16.78 -2.14 13.51
N ILE A 110 -16.66 -3.35 14.07
CA ILE A 110 -17.08 -4.60 13.43
C ILE A 110 -18.61 -4.69 13.37
N GLU A 111 -19.31 -4.37 14.43
CA GLU A 111 -20.79 -4.38 14.52
C GLU A 111 -21.42 -3.42 13.48
N ASN A 112 -20.76 -2.32 13.18
CA ASN A 112 -21.18 -1.38 12.13
C ASN A 112 -20.74 -1.78 10.71
N GLY A 113 -20.31 -3.02 10.50
CA GLY A 113 -19.93 -3.56 9.19
C GLY A 113 -18.53 -3.12 8.72
N GLY A 114 -17.73 -2.50 9.60
CA GLY A 114 -16.35 -2.16 9.35
C GLY A 114 -15.37 -3.30 9.66
N SER A 115 -14.09 -2.97 9.71
CA SER A 115 -13.01 -3.92 10.02
C SER A 115 -11.96 -3.30 10.93
N VAL A 116 -11.28 -4.15 11.70
CA VAL A 116 -10.09 -3.78 12.47
C VAL A 116 -8.86 -4.25 11.71
N ARG A 117 -7.99 -3.31 11.36
CA ARG A 117 -6.80 -3.55 10.55
C ARG A 117 -5.56 -3.06 11.26
N ALA A 118 -4.48 -3.79 11.11
CA ALA A 118 -3.20 -3.49 11.74
C ALA A 118 -2.07 -3.54 10.72
N ILE A 119 -0.98 -2.85 11.03
CA ILE A 119 0.32 -2.99 10.37
C ILE A 119 1.38 -3.33 11.40
N VAL A 120 2.40 -4.06 10.99
CA VAL A 120 3.51 -4.45 11.87
C VAL A 120 4.78 -3.73 11.43
N ALA A 121 5.28 -2.84 12.29
CA ALA A 121 6.59 -2.22 12.10
C ALA A 121 7.66 -3.12 12.76
N LYS A 122 8.23 -4.05 11.98
CA LYS A 122 9.24 -5.00 12.46
C LYS A 122 10.46 -4.28 13.03
N ASN A 123 10.95 -4.74 14.18
CA ASN A 123 12.11 -4.19 14.90
C ASN A 123 11.97 -2.72 15.36
N ALA A 124 10.78 -2.15 15.31
CA ALA A 124 10.54 -0.75 15.67
C ALA A 124 10.30 -0.52 17.17
N ALA A 125 10.04 -1.56 17.94
CA ALA A 125 9.71 -1.46 19.35
C ALA A 125 10.83 -0.79 20.21
N SER A 126 12.09 -0.98 19.85
CA SER A 126 13.23 -0.34 20.51
C SER A 126 13.43 1.13 20.06
N VAL A 127 12.98 1.47 18.86
CA VAL A 127 13.16 2.80 18.25
C VAL A 127 12.01 3.73 18.62
N TYR A 128 10.77 3.23 18.57
CA TYR A 128 9.58 4.01 18.89
C TYR A 128 9.35 4.08 20.40
N THR A 129 9.86 5.13 21.00
CA THR A 129 9.58 5.47 22.41
C THR A 129 8.13 5.93 22.56
N ARG A 130 7.65 6.06 23.79
CA ARG A 130 6.30 6.60 24.05
C ARG A 130 6.09 7.96 23.38
N LYS A 131 7.11 8.83 23.41
CA LYS A 131 7.04 10.16 22.79
C LYS A 131 6.86 10.09 21.27
N GLU A 132 7.51 9.16 20.60
CA GLU A 132 7.33 8.94 19.15
C GLU A 132 5.94 8.38 18.84
N ILE A 133 5.41 7.47 19.67
CA ILE A 133 4.05 6.95 19.52
C ILE A 133 3.01 8.06 19.75
N ASP A 134 3.23 8.94 20.72
CA ASP A 134 2.36 10.11 20.93
C ASP A 134 2.35 11.03 19.70
N LYS A 135 3.51 11.26 19.07
CA LYS A 135 3.60 12.01 17.80
C LYS A 135 2.86 11.31 16.66
N LEU A 136 2.99 9.99 16.53
CA LEU A 136 2.24 9.22 15.54
C LEU A 136 0.73 9.32 15.80
N THR A 137 0.30 9.30 17.05
CA THR A 137 -1.10 9.49 17.43
C THR A 137 -1.62 10.84 16.98
N GLU A 138 -0.87 11.92 17.19
CA GLU A 138 -1.25 13.25 16.71
C GLU A 138 -1.22 13.34 15.18
N TYR A 139 -0.27 12.71 14.52
CA TYR A 139 -0.20 12.64 13.07
C TYR A 139 -1.46 11.96 12.48
N VAL A 140 -1.84 10.78 12.98
CA VAL A 140 -3.03 10.08 12.46
C VAL A 140 -4.33 10.82 12.76
N LYS A 141 -4.42 11.54 13.88
CA LYS A 141 -5.55 12.44 14.15
C LYS A 141 -5.61 13.60 13.14
N GLY A 142 -4.46 14.15 12.76
CA GLY A 142 -4.35 15.21 11.76
C GLY A 142 -4.85 14.81 10.37
N ILE A 143 -4.81 13.52 10.04
CA ILE A 143 -5.34 12.97 8.78
C ILE A 143 -6.75 12.35 8.93
N GLY A 144 -7.42 12.57 10.06
CA GLY A 144 -8.83 12.23 10.27
C GLY A 144 -9.12 10.99 11.10
N ALA A 145 -8.10 10.28 11.62
CA ALA A 145 -8.33 9.18 12.55
C ALA A 145 -8.75 9.70 13.93
N LYS A 146 -9.57 8.93 14.65
CA LYS A 146 -9.99 9.27 16.02
C LYS A 146 -8.88 9.02 17.05
N GLY A 147 -7.90 8.19 16.73
CA GLY A 147 -6.79 7.81 17.59
C GLY A 147 -5.95 6.69 16.99
N LEU A 148 -4.92 6.28 17.70
CA LEU A 148 -4.03 5.17 17.35
C LEU A 148 -4.08 4.11 18.44
N ALA A 149 -4.59 2.93 18.13
CA ALA A 149 -4.39 1.75 18.95
C ALA A 149 -3.05 1.11 18.60
N TYR A 150 -2.27 0.74 19.61
CA TYR A 150 -0.95 0.14 19.37
C TYR A 150 -0.62 -0.93 20.40
N VAL A 151 0.19 -1.88 19.97
CA VAL A 151 0.90 -2.84 20.84
C VAL A 151 2.37 -2.72 20.54
N ARG A 152 3.17 -2.67 21.59
CA ARG A 152 4.63 -2.66 21.52
C ARG A 152 5.15 -3.90 22.25
N TRP A 153 5.81 -4.80 21.53
CA TRP A 153 6.47 -5.96 22.10
C TRP A 153 7.95 -5.70 22.26
N VAL A 154 8.44 -5.69 23.50
CA VAL A 154 9.85 -5.71 23.85
C VAL A 154 10.08 -7.02 24.63
N ASP A 155 9.93 -7.00 25.94
CA ASP A 155 9.98 -8.21 26.78
C ASP A 155 8.56 -8.71 27.08
N GLU A 156 7.64 -7.78 27.29
CA GLU A 156 6.22 -8.02 27.48
C GLU A 156 5.37 -7.11 26.59
N PRO A 157 4.15 -7.53 26.22
CA PRO A 157 3.26 -6.70 25.42
C PRO A 157 2.80 -5.47 26.21
N ASN A 158 3.09 -4.30 25.69
CA ASN A 158 2.59 -3.02 26.17
C ASN A 158 1.61 -2.45 25.15
N ALA A 159 0.32 -2.60 25.43
CA ALA A 159 -0.76 -2.17 24.54
C ALA A 159 -1.56 -1.03 25.16
N SER A 160 -1.98 -0.07 24.33
CA SER A 160 -2.87 1.02 24.74
C SER A 160 -4.24 0.53 25.21
N PHE A 161 -4.62 -0.67 24.83
CA PHE A 161 -5.88 -1.34 25.11
C PHE A 161 -5.73 -2.63 25.95
N LYS A 162 -4.56 -2.92 26.50
CA LYS A 162 -4.23 -4.16 27.23
C LYS A 162 -5.28 -4.52 28.29
N LYS A 163 -5.80 -3.55 29.01
CA LYS A 163 -6.80 -3.78 30.09
C LYS A 163 -8.18 -4.28 29.61
N PHE A 164 -8.41 -4.25 28.31
CA PHE A 164 -9.68 -4.69 27.69
C PHE A 164 -9.55 -6.00 26.94
N MET A 165 -8.38 -6.65 26.98
CA MET A 165 -8.10 -7.89 26.28
C MET A 165 -7.49 -8.93 27.21
N THR A 166 -7.73 -10.19 26.89
CA THR A 166 -7.07 -11.32 27.56
C THR A 166 -5.65 -11.51 27.02
N GLU A 167 -4.84 -12.29 27.71
CA GLU A 167 -3.49 -12.63 27.23
C GLU A 167 -3.54 -13.48 25.97
N GLU A 168 -4.54 -14.36 25.85
CA GLU A 168 -4.77 -15.20 24.66
C GLU A 168 -5.10 -14.35 23.44
N GLU A 169 -5.98 -13.36 23.59
CA GLU A 169 -6.33 -12.43 22.51
C GLU A 169 -5.12 -11.61 22.03
N LEU A 170 -4.30 -11.13 22.96
CA LEU A 170 -3.06 -10.41 22.64
C LEU A 170 -2.04 -11.33 21.95
N SER A 171 -1.89 -12.57 22.40
CA SER A 171 -1.03 -13.56 21.75
C SER A 171 -1.50 -13.89 20.33
N ALA A 172 -2.80 -14.06 20.13
CA ALA A 172 -3.36 -14.31 18.81
C ALA A 172 -3.09 -13.17 17.81
N ILE A 173 -3.11 -11.91 18.28
CA ILE A 173 -2.71 -10.76 17.46
C ILE A 173 -1.21 -10.80 17.10
N TYR A 174 -0.38 -11.29 18.03
CA TYR A 174 1.06 -11.39 17.82
C TYR A 174 1.45 -12.47 16.82
N GLU A 175 0.71 -13.58 16.81
CA GLU A 175 0.96 -14.73 15.94
C GLU A 175 0.46 -14.52 14.50
N ARG A 176 -0.48 -13.54 14.27
CA ARG A 176 -0.98 -13.16 12.95
C ARG A 176 0.05 -12.40 12.16
#